data_3dff9376c11d0c5d968f73447f7d5634
#
_entry.id   3dff9376c11d0c5d968f73447f7d5634
#
_cell.length_a   1.000
_cell.length_b   1.000
_cell.length_c   1.000
_cell.angle_alpha   90.00
_cell.angle_beta   90.00
_cell.angle_gamma   90.00
#
_symmetry.space_group_name_H-M   'P 1'
#
loop_
_entity.id
_entity.type
_entity.pdbx_description
1 polymer ?
#
loop_
_entity_poly.entity_id
_entity_poly.type
_entity_poly.pdbx_seq_one_letter_code
_entity_poly.pdbx_strand_id
1 'polypeptide(L)'
;MATTTDESLRDSDIPLEDLIQPKVRNPWFAKFDRLVYGVIGLGLFLVLWWWVVASGQVSDQYLSTPQDTVKAFVDGLSDGTLGSQIWPSVQRAVVGFVIALILGVALGVLVGSVRIFQKLAEPVLLFFRNLSLLALLPVFVLFFGIGEESKIAIVVWACFWPIFVNAVSAVSGVERLLLNAARTLGAGRFYIFTQVVLPAAFPAIFPGIRLAAANAFTALVAAELVGGAEGIGIYINTASLRYQTPQMYAGILALGLVGIIVNAILTVVEWRVTSWQRGLTSK
;
A
#
# COMPACT_ATOMS: atom_id res chain seq x y z
N MET A 1 -3.21 -72.34 -3.32
CA MET A 1 -3.50 -71.67 -2.01
C MET A 1 -2.74 -70.35 -1.99
N ALA A 2 -3.39 -69.30 -1.81
CA ALA A 2 -2.94 -67.88 -1.88
C ALA A 2 -3.24 -67.17 -3.19
N THR A 3 -4.24 -66.32 -3.16
CA THR A 3 -4.24 -64.96 -3.73
C THR A 3 -5.62 -64.33 -3.50
N THR A 4 -5.83 -63.79 -2.32
CA THR A 4 -6.96 -62.89 -2.05
C THR A 4 -6.46 -61.83 -1.10
N THR A 5 -5.86 -60.82 -1.64
CA THR A 5 -5.62 -59.50 -0.94
C THR A 5 -5.10 -58.54 -1.98
N ASP A 6 -5.94 -57.83 -2.68
CA ASP A 6 -5.66 -56.50 -3.24
C ASP A 6 -6.80 -55.91 -4.04
N GLU A 7 -8.05 -56.13 -3.63
CA GLU A 7 -9.20 -55.56 -4.33
C GLU A 7 -9.96 -54.48 -3.56
N SER A 8 -9.52 -54.20 -2.32
CA SER A 8 -10.22 -53.22 -1.44
C SER A 8 -9.62 -51.82 -1.43
N LEU A 9 -8.59 -51.54 -2.23
CA LEU A 9 -7.96 -50.19 -2.29
C LEU A 9 -8.24 -49.40 -3.60
N ARG A 10 -9.11 -49.95 -4.44
CA ARG A 10 -9.46 -49.32 -5.76
C ARG A 10 -10.73 -48.45 -5.73
N ASP A 11 -11.41 -48.32 -4.59
CA ASP A 11 -12.72 -47.65 -4.53
C ASP A 11 -12.69 -46.27 -3.86
N SER A 12 -11.56 -45.56 -3.98
CA SER A 12 -11.47 -44.13 -3.65
C SER A 12 -10.98 -43.30 -4.82
N ASP A 13 -11.46 -43.62 -6.03
CA ASP A 13 -11.32 -42.69 -7.15
C ASP A 13 -12.26 -41.49 -6.93
N ILE A 14 -11.94 -40.66 -5.94
CA ILE A 14 -12.43 -39.29 -5.93
C ILE A 14 -11.80 -38.64 -7.15
N PRO A 15 -12.58 -38.25 -8.16
CA PRO A 15 -12.06 -37.63 -9.37
C PRO A 15 -11.20 -36.44 -8.95
N LEU A 16 -9.94 -36.41 -9.36
CA LEU A 16 -9.03 -35.29 -9.08
C LEU A 16 -9.62 -33.92 -9.51
N GLU A 17 -10.56 -33.94 -10.47
CA GLU A 17 -11.33 -32.78 -10.87
C GLU A 17 -12.21 -32.19 -9.76
N ASP A 18 -12.77 -33.01 -8.86
CA ASP A 18 -13.59 -32.53 -7.72
C ASP A 18 -12.73 -31.94 -6.58
N LEU A 19 -11.46 -32.30 -6.51
CA LEU A 19 -10.50 -31.72 -5.55
C LEU A 19 -9.92 -30.38 -6.03
N ILE A 20 -10.00 -30.08 -7.33
CA ILE A 20 -9.35 -28.92 -7.96
C ILE A 20 -10.36 -27.83 -8.35
N GLN A 21 -11.65 -28.17 -8.45
CA GLN A 21 -12.65 -27.14 -8.75
C GLN A 21 -12.97 -26.36 -7.46
N PRO A 22 -12.53 -25.09 -7.33
CA PRO A 22 -13.06 -24.24 -6.28
C PRO A 22 -14.57 -24.11 -6.53
N LYS A 23 -15.38 -24.67 -5.62
CA LYS A 23 -16.85 -24.56 -5.63
C LYS A 23 -17.20 -23.10 -5.97
N VAL A 24 -17.70 -22.86 -7.17
CA VAL A 24 -18.08 -21.52 -7.66
C VAL A 24 -19.19 -21.02 -6.74
N ARG A 25 -18.80 -20.41 -5.64
CA ARG A 25 -19.70 -19.70 -4.74
C ARG A 25 -20.23 -18.48 -5.48
N ASN A 26 -21.53 -18.33 -5.50
CA ASN A 26 -22.25 -17.22 -6.09
C ASN A 26 -21.55 -15.89 -5.69
N PRO A 27 -21.12 -15.03 -6.62
CA PRO A 27 -20.28 -13.85 -6.33
C PRO A 27 -20.93 -12.87 -5.34
N TRP A 28 -22.25 -12.93 -5.18
CA TRP A 28 -23.01 -12.16 -4.20
C TRP A 28 -22.73 -12.64 -2.76
N PHE A 29 -22.71 -13.94 -2.53
CA PHE A 29 -22.40 -14.51 -1.21
C PHE A 29 -20.93 -14.24 -0.82
N ALA A 30 -19.99 -14.28 -1.77
CA ALA A 30 -18.60 -13.99 -1.50
C ALA A 30 -18.33 -12.52 -1.07
N LYS A 31 -19.10 -11.56 -1.59
CA LYS A 31 -19.04 -10.15 -1.16
C LYS A 31 -19.69 -9.97 0.22
N PHE A 32 -20.81 -10.61 0.47
CA PHE A 32 -21.51 -10.56 1.74
C PHE A 32 -20.67 -11.20 2.86
N ASP A 33 -20.11 -12.39 2.60
CA ASP A 33 -19.21 -13.07 3.52
C ASP A 33 -18.01 -12.18 3.92
N ARG A 34 -17.38 -11.53 2.93
CA ARG A 34 -16.23 -10.64 3.21
C ARG A 34 -16.61 -9.45 4.09
N LEU A 35 -17.78 -8.86 3.87
CA LEU A 35 -18.27 -7.75 4.69
C LEU A 35 -18.61 -8.24 6.11
N VAL A 36 -19.28 -9.37 6.25
CA VAL A 36 -19.65 -9.97 7.54
C VAL A 36 -18.38 -10.33 8.34
N TYR A 37 -17.43 -11.03 7.74
CA TYR A 37 -16.17 -11.35 8.42
C TYR A 37 -15.35 -10.09 8.77
N GLY A 38 -15.38 -9.05 7.93
CA GLY A 38 -14.75 -7.76 8.23
C GLY A 38 -15.38 -7.07 9.44
N VAL A 39 -16.71 -7.02 9.50
CA VAL A 39 -17.45 -6.45 10.65
C VAL A 39 -17.22 -7.26 11.92
N ILE A 40 -17.27 -8.59 11.83
CA ILE A 40 -17.01 -9.47 12.97
C ILE A 40 -15.56 -9.27 13.48
N GLY A 41 -14.56 -9.22 12.57
CA GLY A 41 -13.16 -8.99 12.93
C GLY A 41 -12.95 -7.64 13.62
N LEU A 42 -13.55 -6.57 13.08
CA LEU A 42 -13.51 -5.25 13.71
C LEU A 42 -14.22 -5.24 15.07
N GLY A 43 -15.39 -5.88 15.16
CA GLY A 43 -16.13 -6.01 16.42
C GLY A 43 -15.33 -6.75 17.49
N LEU A 44 -14.72 -7.88 17.14
CA LEU A 44 -13.85 -8.64 18.05
C LEU A 44 -12.64 -7.80 18.51
N PHE A 45 -12.03 -7.05 17.60
CA PHE A 45 -10.91 -6.15 17.94
C PHE A 45 -11.36 -5.08 18.94
N LEU A 46 -12.50 -4.42 18.72
CA LEU A 46 -13.03 -3.40 19.62
C LEU A 46 -13.44 -3.97 20.98
N VAL A 47 -14.04 -5.18 21.01
CA VAL A 47 -14.38 -5.87 22.26
C VAL A 47 -13.13 -6.25 23.02
N LEU A 48 -12.10 -6.77 22.35
CA LEU A 48 -10.81 -7.10 22.96
C LEU A 48 -10.13 -5.84 23.53
N TRP A 49 -10.10 -4.76 22.76
CA TRP A 49 -9.57 -3.48 23.24
C TRP A 49 -10.29 -2.98 24.47
N TRP A 50 -11.64 -2.94 24.42
CA TRP A 50 -12.46 -2.54 25.56
C TRP A 50 -12.21 -3.43 26.78
N TRP A 51 -12.14 -4.74 26.57
CA TRP A 51 -11.92 -5.72 27.65
C TRP A 51 -10.54 -5.51 28.32
N VAL A 52 -9.49 -5.28 27.55
CA VAL A 52 -8.14 -5.02 28.10
C VAL A 52 -8.13 -3.78 28.98
N VAL A 53 -8.80 -2.71 28.57
CA VAL A 53 -8.89 -1.49 29.37
C VAL A 53 -9.77 -1.75 30.62
N ALA A 54 -10.93 -2.39 30.45
CA ALA A 54 -11.85 -2.68 31.54
C ALA A 54 -11.28 -3.66 32.58
N SER A 55 -10.33 -4.52 32.21
CA SER A 55 -9.66 -5.46 33.12
C SER A 55 -8.76 -4.76 34.14
N GLY A 56 -8.45 -3.46 33.96
CA GLY A 56 -7.57 -2.70 34.85
C GLY A 56 -6.09 -3.12 34.82
N GLN A 57 -5.70 -4.04 33.91
CA GLN A 57 -4.32 -4.49 33.79
C GLN A 57 -3.39 -3.41 33.21
N VAL A 58 -3.96 -2.48 32.45
CA VAL A 58 -3.25 -1.36 31.83
C VAL A 58 -3.82 -0.06 32.39
N SER A 59 -2.95 0.82 32.89
CA SER A 59 -3.38 2.13 33.37
C SER A 59 -3.97 2.98 32.23
N ASP A 60 -5.01 3.76 32.55
CA ASP A 60 -5.66 4.70 31.61
C ASP A 60 -4.67 5.72 31.02
N GLN A 61 -3.52 5.91 31.67
CA GLN A 61 -2.44 6.76 31.17
C GLN A 61 -1.76 6.19 29.91
N TYR A 62 -1.84 4.89 29.67
CA TYR A 62 -1.17 4.24 28.54
C TYR A 62 -2.14 3.77 27.45
N LEU A 63 -3.36 3.42 27.82
CA LEU A 63 -4.34 2.89 26.88
C LEU A 63 -5.70 3.56 27.13
N SER A 64 -6.13 4.39 26.16
CA SER A 64 -7.44 5.02 26.16
C SER A 64 -8.57 4.03 25.90
N THR A 65 -9.75 4.28 26.46
CA THR A 65 -10.95 3.53 26.06
C THR A 65 -11.34 3.83 24.60
N PRO A 66 -11.98 2.91 23.90
CA PRO A 66 -12.52 3.21 22.56
C PRO A 66 -13.49 4.41 22.56
N GLN A 67 -14.29 4.57 23.63
CA GLN A 67 -15.25 5.66 23.77
C GLN A 67 -14.54 7.02 23.89
N ASP A 68 -13.52 7.12 24.76
CA ASP A 68 -12.77 8.36 24.97
C ASP A 68 -11.95 8.74 23.72
N THR A 69 -11.43 7.72 23.03
CA THR A 69 -10.73 7.90 21.74
C THR A 69 -11.66 8.50 20.69
N VAL A 70 -12.87 7.91 20.50
CA VAL A 70 -13.85 8.42 19.54
C VAL A 70 -14.33 9.81 19.94
N LYS A 71 -14.57 10.05 21.24
CA LYS A 71 -14.96 11.37 21.74
C LYS A 71 -13.88 12.41 21.44
N ALA A 72 -12.61 12.13 21.80
CA ALA A 72 -11.49 13.03 21.51
C ALA A 72 -11.30 13.28 20.00
N PHE A 73 -11.59 12.28 19.16
CA PHE A 73 -11.56 12.42 17.70
C PHE A 73 -12.68 13.37 17.20
N VAL A 74 -13.92 13.19 17.68
CA VAL A 74 -15.05 14.04 17.30
C VAL A 74 -14.86 15.47 17.81
N ASP A 75 -14.44 15.63 19.06
CA ASP A 75 -14.17 16.93 19.66
C ASP A 75 -13.07 17.67 18.88
N GLY A 76 -11.96 16.98 18.57
CA GLY A 76 -10.84 17.55 17.80
C GLY A 76 -11.18 17.86 16.35
N LEU A 77 -12.16 17.20 15.75
CA LEU A 77 -12.70 17.60 14.44
C LEU A 77 -13.62 18.81 14.55
N SER A 78 -14.47 18.86 15.58
CA SER A 78 -15.46 19.93 15.77
C SER A 78 -14.83 21.26 16.14
N ASP A 79 -13.75 21.24 16.92
CA ASP A 79 -12.98 22.44 17.32
C ASP A 79 -11.89 22.82 16.28
N GLY A 80 -11.70 21.98 15.23
CA GLY A 80 -10.75 22.20 14.16
C GLY A 80 -9.30 21.86 14.48
N THR A 81 -8.97 21.44 15.71
CA THR A 81 -7.59 21.11 16.11
C THR A 81 -7.03 19.95 15.31
N LEU A 82 -7.78 18.85 15.13
CA LEU A 82 -7.36 17.73 14.29
C LEU A 82 -7.31 18.12 12.80
N GLY A 83 -8.26 18.89 12.32
CA GLY A 83 -8.29 19.34 10.93
C GLY A 83 -7.05 20.16 10.55
N SER A 84 -6.63 21.08 11.42
CA SER A 84 -5.44 21.91 11.22
C SER A 84 -4.13 21.10 11.19
N GLN A 85 -4.09 19.93 11.82
CA GLN A 85 -2.94 19.03 11.82
C GLN A 85 -2.97 18.01 10.66
N ILE A 86 -4.16 17.52 10.29
CA ILE A 86 -4.33 16.56 9.18
C ILE A 86 -4.00 17.22 7.84
N TRP A 87 -4.46 18.45 7.62
CA TRP A 87 -4.35 19.10 6.31
C TRP A 87 -2.91 19.29 5.83
N PRO A 88 -1.97 19.87 6.62
CA PRO A 88 -0.56 19.96 6.21
C PRO A 88 0.06 18.60 5.93
N SER A 89 -0.27 17.59 6.75
CA SER A 89 0.23 16.22 6.56
C SER A 89 -0.23 15.63 5.24
N VAL A 90 -1.52 15.75 4.91
CA VAL A 90 -2.07 15.27 3.64
C VAL A 90 -1.44 15.99 2.46
N GLN A 91 -1.25 17.32 2.53
CA GLN A 91 -0.60 18.08 1.47
C GLN A 91 0.83 17.57 1.20
N ARG A 92 1.66 17.40 2.25
CA ARG A 92 3.03 16.88 2.13
C ARG A 92 3.05 15.47 1.54
N ALA A 93 2.16 14.59 2.03
CA ALA A 93 2.05 13.22 1.54
C ALA A 93 1.67 13.18 0.06
N VAL A 94 0.69 13.97 -0.36
CA VAL A 94 0.24 14.03 -1.76
C VAL A 94 1.32 14.61 -2.66
N VAL A 95 1.95 15.72 -2.28
CA VAL A 95 3.01 16.34 -3.08
C VAL A 95 4.19 15.37 -3.24
N GLY A 96 4.68 14.80 -2.14
CA GLY A 96 5.78 13.84 -2.17
C GLY A 96 5.43 12.58 -2.99
N PHE A 97 4.23 12.05 -2.82
CA PHE A 97 3.75 10.89 -3.57
C PHE A 97 3.66 11.18 -5.07
N VAL A 98 3.11 12.34 -5.49
CA VAL A 98 2.98 12.71 -6.91
C VAL A 98 4.34 12.89 -7.56
N ILE A 99 5.29 13.53 -6.89
CA ILE A 99 6.68 13.65 -7.39
C ILE A 99 7.29 12.26 -7.54
N ALA A 100 7.16 11.39 -6.52
CA ALA A 100 7.67 10.03 -6.57
C ALA A 100 7.01 9.19 -7.68
N LEU A 101 5.70 9.37 -7.90
CA LEU A 101 4.94 8.68 -8.95
C LEU A 101 5.49 9.06 -10.34
N ILE A 102 5.64 10.34 -10.61
CA ILE A 102 6.15 10.82 -11.91
C ILE A 102 7.58 10.29 -12.13
N LEU A 103 8.48 10.49 -11.16
CA LEU A 103 9.87 10.08 -11.29
C LEU A 103 10.01 8.55 -11.32
N GLY A 104 9.31 7.84 -10.43
CA GLY A 104 9.39 6.38 -10.31
C GLY A 104 8.86 5.67 -11.55
N VAL A 105 7.73 6.12 -12.11
CA VAL A 105 7.21 5.56 -13.36
C VAL A 105 8.10 5.92 -14.54
N ALA A 106 8.47 7.19 -14.71
CA ALA A 106 9.28 7.62 -15.85
C ALA A 106 10.64 6.90 -15.89
N LEU A 107 11.38 6.89 -14.77
CA LEU A 107 12.68 6.23 -14.68
C LEU A 107 12.52 4.70 -14.71
N GLY A 108 11.49 4.15 -14.07
CA GLY A 108 11.22 2.71 -14.08
C GLY A 108 10.91 2.18 -15.47
N VAL A 109 10.10 2.89 -16.24
CA VAL A 109 9.82 2.56 -17.65
C VAL A 109 11.08 2.68 -18.50
N LEU A 110 11.87 3.73 -18.32
CA LEU A 110 13.12 3.90 -19.04
C LEU A 110 14.11 2.75 -18.77
N VAL A 111 14.36 2.45 -17.50
CA VAL A 111 15.28 1.37 -17.09
C VAL A 111 14.73 0.00 -17.50
N GLY A 112 13.41 -0.24 -17.31
CA GLY A 112 12.76 -1.49 -17.68
C GLY A 112 12.76 -1.78 -19.19
N SER A 113 12.88 -0.75 -20.03
CA SER A 113 12.89 -0.88 -21.50
C SER A 113 14.24 -1.35 -22.05
N VAL A 114 15.35 -1.17 -21.33
CA VAL A 114 16.71 -1.42 -21.84
C VAL A 114 17.43 -2.39 -20.92
N ARG A 115 17.72 -3.61 -21.41
CA ARG A 115 18.37 -4.69 -20.64
C ARG A 115 19.69 -4.30 -19.96
N ILE A 116 20.46 -3.43 -20.58
CA ILE A 116 21.74 -2.97 -20.01
C ILE A 116 21.47 -2.13 -18.77
N PHE A 117 20.49 -1.23 -18.83
CA PHE A 117 20.11 -0.39 -17.69
C PHE A 117 19.51 -1.22 -16.55
N GLN A 118 18.74 -2.27 -16.86
CA GLN A 118 18.24 -3.19 -15.83
C GLN A 118 19.38 -3.85 -15.04
N LYS A 119 20.35 -4.44 -15.75
CA LYS A 119 21.51 -5.10 -15.11
C LYS A 119 22.37 -4.14 -14.29
N LEU A 120 22.54 -2.91 -14.75
CA LEU A 120 23.28 -1.88 -14.02
C LEU A 120 22.50 -1.34 -12.82
N ALA A 121 21.19 -1.25 -12.94
CA ALA A 121 20.33 -0.75 -11.86
C ALA A 121 20.11 -1.79 -10.75
N GLU A 122 20.12 -3.09 -11.05
CA GLU A 122 19.79 -4.16 -10.12
C GLU A 122 20.57 -4.10 -8.80
N PRO A 123 21.92 -4.01 -8.76
CA PRO A 123 22.66 -3.91 -7.50
C PRO A 123 22.36 -2.61 -6.75
N VAL A 124 22.16 -1.51 -7.48
CA VAL A 124 21.81 -0.20 -6.91
C VAL A 124 20.41 -0.26 -6.27
N LEU A 125 19.45 -0.89 -6.96
CA LEU A 125 18.11 -1.11 -6.45
C LEU A 125 18.10 -1.94 -5.18
N LEU A 126 18.86 -3.04 -5.16
CA LEU A 126 18.98 -3.90 -3.99
C LEU A 126 19.56 -3.14 -2.79
N PHE A 127 20.52 -2.29 -3.00
CA PHE A 127 21.11 -1.47 -1.95
C PHE A 127 20.10 -0.45 -1.39
N PHE A 128 19.60 0.43 -2.24
CA PHE A 128 18.77 1.55 -1.79
C PHE A 128 17.39 1.14 -1.22
N ARG A 129 16.74 0.11 -1.78
CA ARG A 129 15.46 -0.38 -1.25
C ARG A 129 15.57 -0.98 0.16
N ASN A 130 16.76 -1.43 0.57
CA ASN A 130 17.00 -2.00 1.89
C ASN A 130 17.50 -0.96 2.91
N LEU A 131 17.74 0.30 2.50
CA LEU A 131 18.11 1.34 3.44
C LEU A 131 16.94 1.71 4.33
N SER A 132 17.21 1.78 5.63
CA SER A 132 16.22 2.25 6.59
C SER A 132 15.95 3.74 6.36
N LEU A 133 14.68 4.08 6.15
CA LEU A 133 14.23 5.48 6.04
C LEU A 133 14.63 6.29 7.26
N LEU A 134 14.49 5.72 8.46
CA LEU A 134 14.83 6.39 9.72
C LEU A 134 16.31 6.75 9.80
N ALA A 135 17.19 5.90 9.25
CA ALA A 135 18.63 6.18 9.21
C ALA A 135 18.98 7.31 8.22
N LEU A 136 18.11 7.56 7.23
CA LEU A 136 18.31 8.62 6.24
C LEU A 136 17.74 9.98 6.68
N LEU A 137 16.91 10.06 7.73
CA LEU A 137 16.33 11.32 8.18
C LEU A 137 17.37 12.41 8.42
N PRO A 138 18.49 12.17 9.16
CA PRO A 138 19.51 13.20 9.37
C PRO A 138 20.15 13.67 8.05
N VAL A 139 20.28 12.77 7.06
CA VAL A 139 20.84 13.10 5.75
C VAL A 139 19.92 14.06 5.01
N PHE A 140 18.61 13.81 5.00
CA PHE A 140 17.63 14.71 4.38
C PHE A 140 17.62 16.08 5.05
N VAL A 141 17.67 16.12 6.39
CA VAL A 141 17.76 17.38 7.13
C VAL A 141 19.05 18.15 6.85
N LEU A 142 20.16 17.43 6.66
CA LEU A 142 21.43 18.07 6.31
C LEU A 142 21.41 18.72 4.92
N PHE A 143 20.77 18.07 3.93
CA PHE A 143 20.70 18.58 2.56
C PHE A 143 19.62 19.64 2.34
N PHE A 144 18.45 19.48 2.94
CA PHE A 144 17.26 20.32 2.70
C PHE A 144 16.95 21.27 3.87
N GLY A 145 17.68 21.15 5.00
CA GLY A 145 17.39 21.90 6.20
C GLY A 145 16.18 21.33 6.99
N ILE A 146 15.87 22.00 8.11
CA ILE A 146 14.69 21.72 8.92
C ILE A 146 13.51 22.50 8.32
N GLY A 147 12.61 21.83 7.59
CA GLY A 147 11.49 22.52 6.94
C GLY A 147 10.59 21.58 6.12
N GLU A 148 9.76 22.18 5.27
CA GLU A 148 8.82 21.46 4.44
C GLU A 148 9.52 20.64 3.34
N GLU A 149 10.63 21.15 2.81
CA GLU A 149 11.38 20.50 1.74
C GLU A 149 11.95 19.15 2.18
N SER A 150 12.53 19.08 3.38
CA SER A 150 13.06 17.82 3.93
C SER A 150 11.95 16.79 4.14
N LYS A 151 10.79 17.20 4.65
CA LYS A 151 9.63 16.31 4.85
C LYS A 151 9.11 15.74 3.53
N ILE A 152 8.93 16.60 2.53
CA ILE A 152 8.51 16.18 1.18
C ILE A 152 9.56 15.25 0.56
N ALA A 153 10.86 15.57 0.66
CA ALA A 153 11.93 14.74 0.13
C ALA A 153 11.97 13.33 0.76
N ILE A 154 11.70 13.23 2.06
CA ILE A 154 11.59 11.95 2.79
C ILE A 154 10.42 11.12 2.25
N VAL A 155 9.25 11.75 2.03
CA VAL A 155 8.09 11.08 1.43
C VAL A 155 8.40 10.66 -0.01
N VAL A 156 9.03 11.52 -0.82
CA VAL A 156 9.46 11.18 -2.19
C VAL A 156 10.35 9.94 -2.16
N TRP A 157 11.34 9.89 -1.30
CA TRP A 157 12.24 8.75 -1.18
C TRP A 157 11.51 7.46 -0.83
N ALA A 158 10.62 7.50 0.16
CA ALA A 158 9.87 6.32 0.61
C ALA A 158 8.92 5.77 -0.46
N CYS A 159 8.34 6.66 -1.28
CA CYS A 159 7.39 6.31 -2.33
C CYS A 159 8.08 5.90 -3.64
N PHE A 160 9.24 6.47 -3.93
CA PHE A 160 9.96 6.28 -5.19
C PHE A 160 10.33 4.81 -5.43
N TRP A 161 10.93 4.15 -4.47
CA TRP A 161 11.47 2.79 -4.67
C TRP A 161 10.40 1.75 -4.99
N PRO A 162 9.27 1.67 -4.27
CA PRO A 162 8.19 0.73 -4.62
C PRO A 162 7.65 0.97 -6.03
N ILE A 163 7.44 2.23 -6.42
CA ILE A 163 6.94 2.57 -7.76
C ILE A 163 7.96 2.19 -8.82
N PHE A 164 9.20 2.59 -8.64
CA PHE A 164 10.29 2.37 -9.58
C PHE A 164 10.55 0.89 -9.84
N VAL A 165 10.68 0.08 -8.77
CA VAL A 165 10.91 -1.37 -8.90
C VAL A 165 9.75 -2.07 -9.60
N ASN A 166 8.50 -1.72 -9.25
CA ASN A 166 7.34 -2.30 -9.90
C ASN A 166 7.24 -1.85 -11.37
N ALA A 167 7.57 -0.61 -11.69
CA ALA A 167 7.58 -0.12 -13.07
C ALA A 167 8.65 -0.83 -13.92
N VAL A 168 9.88 -1.00 -13.38
CA VAL A 168 10.93 -1.80 -14.05
C VAL A 168 10.44 -3.23 -14.31
N SER A 169 9.89 -3.88 -13.29
CA SER A 169 9.39 -5.26 -13.39
C SER A 169 8.23 -5.39 -14.36
N ALA A 170 7.30 -4.45 -14.34
CA ALA A 170 6.14 -4.42 -15.22
C ALA A 170 6.53 -4.34 -16.71
N VAL A 171 7.46 -3.44 -17.04
CA VAL A 171 7.92 -3.25 -18.41
C VAL A 171 8.78 -4.44 -18.89
N SER A 172 9.68 -4.94 -18.05
CA SER A 172 10.53 -6.08 -18.40
C SER A 172 9.79 -7.41 -18.46
N GLY A 173 8.67 -7.51 -17.73
CA GLY A 173 7.81 -8.69 -17.65
C GLY A 173 6.78 -8.82 -18.77
N VAL A 174 6.71 -7.87 -19.72
CA VAL A 174 5.77 -7.98 -20.85
C VAL A 174 6.06 -9.24 -21.68
N GLU A 175 5.02 -10.00 -21.95
CA GLU A 175 5.11 -11.29 -22.65
C GLU A 175 5.82 -11.17 -24.00
N ARG A 176 6.82 -12.01 -24.22
CA ARG A 176 7.56 -12.06 -25.48
C ARG A 176 6.70 -12.40 -26.67
N LEU A 177 5.62 -13.17 -26.46
CA LEU A 177 4.66 -13.53 -27.51
C LEU A 177 4.02 -12.27 -28.10
N LEU A 178 3.56 -11.33 -27.28
CA LEU A 178 2.98 -10.06 -27.74
C LEU A 178 3.98 -9.24 -28.54
N LEU A 179 5.24 -9.18 -28.08
CA LEU A 179 6.29 -8.45 -28.78
C LEU A 179 6.64 -9.07 -30.14
N ASN A 180 6.69 -10.39 -30.21
CA ASN A 180 6.98 -11.11 -31.45
C ASN A 180 5.83 -10.99 -32.43
N ALA A 181 4.57 -11.13 -32.00
CA ALA A 181 3.39 -10.93 -32.83
C ALA A 181 3.37 -9.52 -33.47
N ALA A 182 3.64 -8.48 -32.68
CA ALA A 182 3.72 -7.12 -33.20
C ALA A 182 4.85 -6.96 -34.24
N ARG A 183 6.02 -7.59 -34.02
CA ARG A 183 7.13 -7.55 -34.98
C ARG A 183 6.81 -8.26 -36.29
N THR A 184 6.12 -9.40 -36.22
CA THR A 184 5.69 -10.15 -37.42
C THR A 184 4.72 -9.34 -38.28
N LEU A 185 3.92 -8.48 -37.65
CA LEU A 185 3.03 -7.53 -38.32
C LEU A 185 3.74 -6.28 -38.86
N GLY A 186 5.08 -6.21 -38.77
CA GLY A 186 5.88 -5.08 -39.25
C GLY A 186 5.93 -3.87 -38.36
N ALA A 187 5.48 -3.97 -37.10
CA ALA A 187 5.49 -2.85 -36.18
C ALA A 187 6.92 -2.38 -35.83
N GLY A 188 7.17 -1.09 -35.94
CA GLY A 188 8.44 -0.47 -35.57
C GLY A 188 8.67 -0.44 -34.05
N ARG A 189 9.93 -0.27 -33.62
CA ARG A 189 10.31 -0.29 -32.18
C ARG A 189 9.54 0.72 -31.33
N PHE A 190 9.34 1.93 -31.83
CA PHE A 190 8.62 2.99 -31.12
C PHE A 190 7.14 2.64 -30.99
N TYR A 191 6.52 2.11 -32.03
CA TYR A 191 5.13 1.64 -32.03
C TYR A 191 4.94 0.51 -31.01
N ILE A 192 5.82 -0.49 -31.03
CA ILE A 192 5.79 -1.60 -30.05
C ILE A 192 5.88 -1.06 -28.63
N PHE A 193 6.77 -0.11 -28.38
CA PHE A 193 6.94 0.46 -27.04
C PHE A 193 5.66 1.19 -26.58
N THR A 194 5.12 2.09 -27.39
CA THR A 194 3.99 2.94 -27.00
C THR A 194 2.64 2.23 -27.05
N GLN A 195 2.42 1.32 -27.99
CA GLN A 195 1.12 0.69 -28.23
C GLN A 195 1.01 -0.74 -27.68
N VAL A 196 2.13 -1.38 -27.35
CA VAL A 196 2.13 -2.75 -26.81
C VAL A 196 2.71 -2.79 -25.41
N VAL A 197 3.95 -2.31 -25.23
CA VAL A 197 4.65 -2.43 -23.95
C VAL A 197 4.00 -1.57 -22.86
N LEU A 198 3.82 -0.27 -23.09
CA LEU A 198 3.26 0.63 -22.10
C LEU A 198 1.84 0.23 -21.66
N PRO A 199 0.88 -0.03 -22.57
CA PRO A 199 -0.45 -0.46 -22.15
C PRO A 199 -0.47 -1.82 -21.43
N ALA A 200 0.39 -2.76 -21.85
CA ALA A 200 0.48 -4.07 -21.20
C ALA A 200 1.14 -4.01 -19.81
N ALA A 201 2.15 -3.15 -19.63
CA ALA A 201 2.84 -2.97 -18.37
C ALA A 201 2.03 -2.15 -17.35
N PHE A 202 1.20 -1.22 -17.82
CA PHE A 202 0.55 -0.22 -16.98
C PHE A 202 -0.22 -0.82 -15.78
N PRO A 203 -1.05 -1.86 -15.91
CA PRO A 203 -1.74 -2.46 -14.77
C PRO A 203 -0.81 -3.11 -13.75
N ALA A 204 0.34 -3.63 -14.19
CA ALA A 204 1.32 -4.26 -13.31
C ALA A 204 2.12 -3.24 -12.46
N ILE A 205 2.00 -1.94 -12.75
CA ILE A 205 2.63 -0.87 -11.94
C ILE A 205 1.79 -0.56 -10.69
N PHE A 206 0.46 -0.75 -10.72
CA PHE A 206 -0.44 -0.38 -9.63
C PHE A 206 -0.12 -0.98 -8.26
N PRO A 207 0.31 -2.24 -8.13
CA PRO A 207 0.75 -2.77 -6.84
C PRO A 207 1.86 -1.94 -6.20
N GLY A 208 2.81 -1.44 -7.01
CA GLY A 208 3.87 -0.53 -6.55
C GLY A 208 3.33 0.83 -6.09
N ILE A 209 2.37 1.39 -6.81
CA ILE A 209 1.70 2.66 -6.46
C ILE A 209 0.95 2.52 -5.13
N ARG A 210 0.23 1.42 -4.90
CA ARG A 210 -0.46 1.17 -3.63
C ARG A 210 0.51 1.03 -2.46
N LEU A 211 1.60 0.27 -2.65
CA LEU A 211 2.62 0.11 -1.62
C LEU A 211 3.29 1.45 -1.29
N ALA A 212 3.57 2.27 -2.31
CA ALA A 212 4.11 3.61 -2.12
C ALA A 212 3.16 4.51 -1.32
N ALA A 213 1.85 4.48 -1.60
CA ALA A 213 0.88 5.26 -0.85
C ALA A 213 0.82 4.87 0.64
N ALA A 214 0.93 3.58 0.95
CA ALA A 214 1.03 3.13 2.35
C ALA A 214 2.33 3.63 3.01
N ASN A 215 3.46 3.57 2.28
CA ASN A 215 4.74 4.06 2.76
C ASN A 215 4.77 5.59 2.96
N ALA A 216 3.99 6.35 2.16
CA ALA A 216 3.91 7.80 2.26
C ALA A 216 3.52 8.25 3.68
N PHE A 217 2.51 7.64 4.27
CA PHE A 217 2.05 7.99 5.62
C PHE A 217 3.06 7.60 6.70
N THR A 218 3.68 6.43 6.58
CA THR A 218 4.74 6.00 7.51
C THR A 218 5.93 6.96 7.47
N ALA A 219 6.36 7.31 6.27
CA ALA A 219 7.47 8.26 6.04
C ALA A 219 7.15 9.67 6.54
N LEU A 220 5.90 10.12 6.29
CA LEU A 220 5.44 11.42 6.72
C LEU A 220 5.47 11.59 8.23
N VAL A 221 4.91 10.63 8.99
CA VAL A 221 4.95 10.65 10.45
C VAL A 221 6.39 10.73 10.95
N ALA A 222 7.29 9.91 10.40
CA ALA A 222 8.71 9.95 10.76
C ALA A 222 9.36 11.30 10.43
N ALA A 223 9.03 11.89 9.27
CA ALA A 223 9.54 13.19 8.86
C ALA A 223 9.04 14.34 9.76
N GLU A 224 7.79 14.29 10.18
CA GLU A 224 7.19 15.29 11.06
C GLU A 224 7.81 15.28 12.48
N LEU A 225 8.23 14.11 12.97
CA LEU A 225 8.91 14.00 14.27
C LEU A 225 10.29 14.70 14.32
N VAL A 226 10.92 14.92 13.18
CA VAL A 226 12.30 15.46 13.10
C VAL A 226 12.34 16.99 13.00
N GLY A 227 11.26 17.70 13.08
CA GLY A 227 11.33 19.17 13.02
C GLY A 227 10.08 19.83 12.45
N GLY A 228 8.93 19.23 12.69
CA GLY A 228 7.67 19.84 12.33
C GLY A 228 7.18 20.80 13.43
N ALA A 229 6.57 21.91 13.03
CA ALA A 229 5.73 22.73 13.90
C ALA A 229 4.27 22.26 13.85
N GLU A 230 3.86 21.65 12.74
CA GLU A 230 2.48 21.21 12.44
C GLU A 230 2.48 19.86 11.73
N GLY A 231 1.46 19.07 11.98
CA GLY A 231 1.23 17.77 11.37
C GLY A 231 0.71 16.73 12.34
N ILE A 232 0.07 15.69 11.79
CA ILE A 232 -0.56 14.64 12.59
C ILE A 232 0.46 13.83 13.41
N GLY A 233 1.68 13.63 12.89
CA GLY A 233 2.76 12.96 13.61
C GLY A 233 3.20 13.73 14.83
N ILE A 234 3.33 15.07 14.72
CA ILE A 234 3.64 15.95 15.86
C ILE A 234 2.50 15.99 16.85
N TYR A 235 1.27 16.08 16.38
CA TYR A 235 0.09 16.02 17.24
C TYR A 235 0.11 14.76 18.12
N ILE A 236 0.30 13.59 17.51
CA ILE A 236 0.41 12.30 18.21
C ILE A 236 1.55 12.32 19.23
N ASN A 237 2.74 12.78 18.82
CA ASN A 237 3.91 12.82 19.70
C ASN A 237 3.72 13.78 20.88
N THR A 238 3.18 14.97 20.62
CA THR A 238 2.93 15.96 21.65
C THR A 238 1.88 15.48 22.66
N ALA A 239 0.81 14.86 22.19
CA ALA A 239 -0.21 14.25 23.03
C ALA A 239 0.39 13.12 23.89
N SER A 240 1.28 12.29 23.30
CA SER A 240 2.01 11.25 24.03
C SER A 240 2.88 11.82 25.15
N LEU A 241 3.68 12.85 24.87
CA LEU A 241 4.57 13.49 25.85
C LEU A 241 3.81 14.20 26.98
N ARG A 242 2.57 14.62 26.71
CA ARG A 242 1.69 15.26 27.70
C ARG A 242 0.78 14.28 28.43
N TYR A 243 0.89 12.97 28.16
CA TYR A 243 -0.01 11.94 28.70
C TYR A 243 -1.49 12.18 28.36
N GLN A 244 -1.75 12.86 27.24
CA GLN A 244 -3.09 13.07 26.69
C GLN A 244 -3.47 11.85 25.81
N THR A 245 -3.64 10.70 26.46
CA THR A 245 -3.82 9.41 25.81
C THR A 245 -5.01 9.37 24.84
N PRO A 246 -6.21 9.91 25.19
CA PRO A 246 -7.33 9.95 24.25
C PRO A 246 -7.02 10.73 22.97
N GLN A 247 -6.33 11.87 23.07
CA GLN A 247 -5.93 12.70 21.92
C GLN A 247 -4.86 12.00 21.06
N MET A 248 -3.91 11.33 21.69
CA MET A 248 -2.90 10.54 20.99
C MET A 248 -3.56 9.45 20.13
N TYR A 249 -4.49 8.67 20.70
CA TYR A 249 -5.22 7.63 19.97
C TYR A 249 -6.19 8.22 18.94
N ALA A 250 -6.78 9.36 19.17
CA ALA A 250 -7.57 10.10 18.19
C ALA A 250 -6.73 10.51 16.98
N GLY A 251 -5.49 10.94 17.17
CA GLY A 251 -4.53 11.22 16.09
C GLY A 251 -4.17 9.98 15.30
N ILE A 252 -3.92 8.84 15.96
CA ILE A 252 -3.67 7.55 15.29
C ILE A 252 -4.88 7.09 14.49
N LEU A 253 -6.08 7.24 15.04
CA LEU A 253 -7.35 6.94 14.35
C LEU A 253 -7.50 7.81 13.10
N ALA A 254 -7.25 9.12 13.22
CA ALA A 254 -7.28 10.06 12.10
C ALA A 254 -6.33 9.65 10.97
N LEU A 255 -5.09 9.30 11.32
CA LEU A 255 -4.08 8.84 10.35
C LEU A 255 -4.54 7.56 9.64
N GLY A 256 -5.10 6.60 10.38
CA GLY A 256 -5.64 5.36 9.83
C GLY A 256 -6.81 5.61 8.86
N LEU A 257 -7.73 6.50 9.23
CA LEU A 257 -8.87 6.87 8.37
C LEU A 257 -8.41 7.56 7.08
N VAL A 258 -7.46 8.50 7.16
CA VAL A 258 -6.86 9.14 5.97
C VAL A 258 -6.20 8.08 5.07
N GLY A 259 -5.47 7.12 5.64
CA GLY A 259 -4.87 6.01 4.89
C GLY A 259 -5.91 5.15 4.17
N ILE A 260 -7.04 4.83 4.83
CA ILE A 260 -8.16 4.08 4.23
C ILE A 260 -8.77 4.88 3.06
N ILE A 261 -9.01 6.18 3.25
CA ILE A 261 -9.58 7.05 2.20
C ILE A 261 -8.66 7.08 0.97
N VAL A 262 -7.36 7.30 1.18
CA VAL A 262 -6.38 7.33 0.08
C VAL A 262 -6.32 5.98 -0.65
N ASN A 263 -6.31 4.87 0.08
CA ASN A 263 -6.33 3.54 -0.54
C ASN A 263 -7.63 3.28 -1.31
N ALA A 264 -8.78 3.75 -0.82
CA ALA A 264 -10.06 3.66 -1.53
C ALA A 264 -10.03 4.49 -2.84
N ILE A 265 -9.50 5.70 -2.80
CA ILE A 265 -9.32 6.56 -3.98
C ILE A 265 -8.43 5.85 -5.02
N LEU A 266 -7.28 5.35 -4.61
CA LEU A 266 -6.37 4.62 -5.49
C LEU A 266 -7.02 3.38 -6.11
N THR A 267 -7.82 2.65 -5.32
CA THR A 267 -8.57 1.49 -5.82
C THR A 267 -9.58 1.89 -6.91
N VAL A 268 -10.29 3.01 -6.72
CA VAL A 268 -11.24 3.53 -7.71
C VAL A 268 -10.50 3.99 -8.97
N VAL A 269 -9.38 4.69 -8.82
CA VAL A 269 -8.54 5.12 -9.95
C VAL A 269 -8.03 3.93 -10.74
N GLU A 270 -7.45 2.94 -10.08
CA GLU A 270 -7.00 1.70 -10.72
C GLU A 270 -8.14 1.02 -11.45
N TRP A 271 -9.29 0.88 -10.78
CA TRP A 271 -10.48 0.26 -11.38
C TRP A 271 -10.93 0.96 -12.67
N ARG A 272 -10.87 2.28 -12.74
CA ARG A 272 -11.22 3.04 -13.95
C ARG A 272 -10.17 2.94 -15.02
N VAL A 273 -8.91 3.01 -14.63
CA VAL A 273 -7.80 3.09 -15.57
C VAL A 273 -7.42 1.72 -16.15
N THR A 274 -7.70 0.60 -15.44
CA THR A 274 -7.42 -0.77 -15.91
C THR A 274 -8.66 -1.50 -16.45
N SER A 275 -9.74 -0.79 -16.70
CA SER A 275 -11.04 -1.38 -17.10
C SER A 275 -10.97 -2.25 -18.38
N TRP A 276 -10.07 -1.94 -19.31
CA TRP A 276 -9.89 -2.69 -20.57
C TRP A 276 -9.35 -4.12 -20.39
N GLN A 277 -8.63 -4.41 -19.30
CA GLN A 277 -8.08 -5.76 -19.07
C GLN A 277 -9.14 -6.79 -18.68
N ARG A 278 -10.26 -6.37 -18.09
CA ARG A 278 -11.30 -7.29 -17.58
C ARG A 278 -12.04 -8.04 -18.67
N GLY A 279 -12.06 -7.51 -19.88
CA GLY A 279 -12.62 -8.22 -21.02
C GLY A 279 -11.81 -9.44 -21.49
N LEU A 280 -10.54 -9.53 -21.06
CA LEU A 280 -9.63 -10.61 -21.46
C LEU A 280 -9.56 -11.76 -20.43
N THR A 281 -9.96 -11.53 -19.16
CA THR A 281 -9.89 -12.51 -18.08
C THR A 281 -11.24 -13.18 -17.76
N SER A 282 -12.33 -12.82 -18.45
CA SER A 282 -13.67 -13.40 -18.26
C SER A 282 -13.99 -14.51 -19.26
N LYS A 283 -13.05 -15.45 -19.50
CA LYS A 283 -13.36 -16.71 -20.18
C LYS A 283 -12.93 -17.88 -19.33
#